data_44749f1db166f318fe8bf8f508dc9cd8
#
_entry.id   44749f1db166f318fe8bf8f508dc9cd8
#
_cell.length_a   1.000
_cell.length_b   1.000
_cell.length_c   1.000
_cell.angle_alpha   90.00
_cell.angle_beta   90.00
_cell.angle_gamma   90.00
#
_symmetry.space_group_name_H-M   'P 1'
#
loop_
_entity.id
_entity.type
_entity.pdbx_description
1 polymer ?
#
loop_
_entity_poly.entity_id
_entity_poly.type
_entity_poly.pdbx_seq_one_letter_code
_entity_poly.pdbx_strand_id
1 'polypeptide(L)'
;MSVFFTLSGFLITSLLINERENSGRINLKAFWGRRLRRLAPASLVVIAGVVGLASWLSTSIEASRIKGDAISATLYFSNWRFIYSGHSYGELFATPSPLQHLWSLSIEEQLYVVVPVLIAGLFAMGLRRRAIGYVFLVAVAGSTIATMFTNSHELIYYGTHTRAAELLLGSALACLFGQRIEKLAVNKAKSLSTLYIVPIVGVVVLSRFSSVDSPWVYSGALTAFAGLSVICLIAAIQAGPVRSILSSSPLVRVGEVSYGLYLIHWPVIVWLNSERVDLQPTALFVLQVIVTVILTLVSYWLIEQPIRRRKVLLSVRWAASSFVASVVGVLILASAILASASSQVNTVPDVLVTIAPTSSVVDPVNASSTTIVGSSAKPARVDRTGPLSVLVIGDSTAENIATALAQASDGSLGVISGGVLGCPLLKVAQVRDRKDSQQDVSYCPSNEQLVRDHVSEVDAVVVVAGVANQWAYQYAGSDVWVEPASDQYKADLNGFLENIEAIVASRGLPILVFETPPVRDNPKILGDDIAALVRWAAVIDEWDSNWYSVKMVPYADALSDPNSDEGKAERPDGVHLAEDFSIELARIILIPRLRDKYFDALDEMNQSGCRTAEDGLILSKCQIIS
;
A
#
# COMPACT_ATOMS: atom_id res chain seq x y z
N MET A 1 1.67 18.95 -0.72
CA MET A 1 0.68 18.68 -1.79
C MET A 1 -0.37 19.77 -1.92
N SER A 2 -0.97 20.28 -0.85
CA SER A 2 -2.05 21.29 -0.90
C SER A 2 -1.71 22.55 -1.69
N VAL A 3 -0.50 23.11 -1.52
CA VAL A 3 -0.02 24.27 -2.32
C VAL A 3 -0.03 23.95 -3.81
N PHE A 4 0.41 22.75 -4.17
CA PHE A 4 0.50 22.30 -5.56
C PHE A 4 -0.89 22.16 -6.20
N PHE A 5 -1.84 21.50 -5.52
CA PHE A 5 -3.21 21.36 -6.01
C PHE A 5 -3.92 22.71 -6.16
N THR A 6 -3.77 23.60 -5.16
CA THR A 6 -4.37 24.94 -5.21
C THR A 6 -3.80 25.78 -6.36
N LEU A 7 -2.46 25.75 -6.54
CA LEU A 7 -1.79 26.42 -7.66
C LEU A 7 -2.27 25.87 -9.01
N SER A 8 -2.38 24.55 -9.13
CA SER A 8 -2.81 23.85 -10.33
C SER A 8 -4.24 24.25 -10.73
N GLY A 9 -5.18 24.26 -9.77
CA GLY A 9 -6.55 24.69 -10.00
C GLY A 9 -6.63 26.16 -10.45
N PHE A 10 -5.86 27.03 -9.81
CA PHE A 10 -5.78 28.45 -10.20
C PHE A 10 -5.26 28.61 -11.64
N LEU A 11 -4.15 27.97 -11.97
CA LEU A 11 -3.52 28.12 -13.28
C LEU A 11 -4.40 27.60 -14.41
N ILE A 12 -4.99 26.40 -14.25
CA ILE A 12 -5.86 25.81 -15.28
C ILE A 12 -7.06 26.69 -15.51
N THR A 13 -7.73 27.08 -14.45
CA THR A 13 -8.95 27.87 -14.53
C THR A 13 -8.66 29.25 -15.11
N SER A 14 -7.55 29.88 -14.74
CA SER A 14 -7.11 31.16 -15.33
C SER A 14 -6.85 31.04 -16.84
N LEU A 15 -6.23 29.97 -17.31
CA LEU A 15 -6.00 29.72 -18.72
C LEU A 15 -7.31 29.57 -19.50
N LEU A 16 -8.27 28.82 -18.97
CA LEU A 16 -9.57 28.57 -19.61
C LEU A 16 -10.43 29.85 -19.64
N ILE A 17 -10.42 30.63 -18.56
CA ILE A 17 -11.11 31.92 -18.50
C ILE A 17 -10.51 32.88 -19.53
N ASN A 18 -9.19 33.03 -19.56
CA ASN A 18 -8.51 33.91 -20.51
C ASN A 18 -8.77 33.49 -21.97
N GLU A 19 -8.78 32.16 -22.25
CA GLU A 19 -9.13 31.66 -23.58
C GLU A 19 -10.58 32.03 -23.93
N ARG A 20 -11.54 31.86 -23.01
CA ARG A 20 -12.94 32.24 -23.22
C ARG A 20 -13.13 33.74 -23.43
N GLU A 21 -12.47 34.56 -22.62
CA GLU A 21 -12.56 36.02 -22.69
C GLU A 21 -11.96 36.56 -24.01
N ASN A 22 -10.86 35.95 -24.51
CA ASN A 22 -10.17 36.41 -25.71
C ASN A 22 -10.76 35.86 -27.02
N SER A 23 -11.27 34.62 -27.03
CA SER A 23 -11.70 33.93 -28.24
C SER A 23 -13.20 33.62 -28.30
N GLY A 24 -13.94 33.95 -27.23
CA GLY A 24 -15.36 33.65 -27.13
C GLY A 24 -15.70 32.16 -26.92
N ARG A 25 -14.72 31.27 -26.95
CA ARG A 25 -14.90 29.81 -26.80
C ARG A 25 -13.73 29.17 -26.08
N ILE A 26 -13.95 27.96 -25.51
CA ILE A 26 -12.91 27.13 -24.90
C ILE A 26 -12.61 25.96 -25.85
N ASN A 27 -11.36 25.78 -26.23
CA ASN A 27 -10.93 24.65 -27.05
C ASN A 27 -10.33 23.54 -26.20
N LEU A 28 -11.20 22.65 -25.68
CA LEU A 28 -10.80 21.54 -24.83
C LEU A 28 -9.77 20.62 -25.47
N LYS A 29 -9.89 20.34 -26.79
CA LYS A 29 -8.91 19.49 -27.52
C LYS A 29 -7.52 20.12 -27.51
N ALA A 30 -7.43 21.43 -27.76
CA ALA A 30 -6.15 22.14 -27.70
C ALA A 30 -5.60 22.19 -26.26
N PHE A 31 -6.46 22.36 -25.27
CA PHE A 31 -6.09 22.35 -23.86
C PHE A 31 -5.46 21.00 -23.45
N TRP A 32 -6.17 19.89 -23.65
CA TRP A 32 -5.65 18.56 -23.31
C TRP A 32 -4.41 18.18 -24.14
N GLY A 33 -4.36 18.56 -25.41
CA GLY A 33 -3.17 18.33 -26.23
C GLY A 33 -1.92 19.09 -25.74
N ARG A 34 -2.08 20.28 -25.15
CA ARG A 34 -0.96 21.00 -24.50
C ARG A 34 -0.51 20.31 -23.21
N ARG A 35 -1.46 19.83 -22.40
CA ARG A 35 -1.19 19.10 -21.15
C ARG A 35 -0.50 17.77 -21.41
N LEU A 36 -1.05 16.97 -22.29
CA LEU A 36 -0.49 15.66 -22.66
C LEU A 36 0.97 15.79 -23.11
N ARG A 37 1.31 16.75 -23.98
CA ARG A 37 2.71 16.98 -24.38
C ARG A 37 3.61 17.47 -23.26
N ARG A 38 3.06 18.10 -22.23
CA ARG A 38 3.85 18.63 -21.11
C ARG A 38 4.14 17.58 -20.05
N LEU A 39 3.17 16.71 -19.72
CA LEU A 39 3.22 15.86 -18.53
C LEU A 39 3.49 14.38 -18.88
N ALA A 40 2.78 13.84 -19.87
CA ALA A 40 2.83 12.42 -20.17
C ALA A 40 4.21 11.88 -20.59
N PRO A 41 5.03 12.55 -21.41
CA PRO A 41 6.29 11.96 -21.87
C PRO A 41 7.26 11.68 -20.73
N ALA A 42 7.44 12.63 -19.80
CA ALA A 42 8.35 12.46 -18.68
C ALA A 42 7.81 11.42 -17.68
N SER A 43 6.50 11.44 -17.36
CA SER A 43 5.94 10.45 -16.44
C SER A 43 6.04 9.02 -16.99
N LEU A 44 5.74 8.81 -18.26
CA LEU A 44 5.84 7.49 -18.88
C LEU A 44 7.28 6.97 -18.95
N VAL A 45 8.26 7.85 -19.22
CA VAL A 45 9.68 7.46 -19.19
C VAL A 45 10.14 7.10 -17.77
N VAL A 46 9.72 7.86 -16.77
CA VAL A 46 10.05 7.53 -15.36
C VAL A 46 9.38 6.22 -14.96
N ILE A 47 8.10 6.00 -15.27
CA ILE A 47 7.41 4.74 -14.97
C ILE A 47 8.11 3.57 -15.68
N ALA A 48 8.44 3.70 -16.97
CA ALA A 48 9.16 2.67 -17.72
C ALA A 48 10.54 2.39 -17.14
N GLY A 49 11.26 3.44 -16.73
CA GLY A 49 12.56 3.32 -16.05
C GLY A 49 12.46 2.59 -14.72
N VAL A 50 11.44 2.92 -13.91
CA VAL A 50 11.17 2.23 -12.64
C VAL A 50 10.84 0.75 -12.87
N VAL A 51 9.95 0.45 -13.83
CA VAL A 51 9.61 -0.95 -14.17
C VAL A 51 10.84 -1.71 -14.67
N GLY A 52 11.66 -1.09 -15.53
CA GLY A 52 12.91 -1.71 -16.01
C GLY A 52 13.93 -1.99 -14.90
N LEU A 53 14.10 -1.05 -13.97
CA LEU A 53 15.01 -1.22 -12.84
C LEU A 53 14.48 -2.17 -11.77
N ALA A 54 13.16 -2.28 -11.63
CA ALA A 54 12.54 -3.16 -10.64
C ALA A 54 12.94 -4.63 -10.82
N SER A 55 13.19 -5.08 -12.05
CA SER A 55 13.68 -6.45 -12.32
C SER A 55 15.07 -6.75 -11.74
N TRP A 56 15.85 -5.71 -11.42
CA TRP A 56 17.22 -5.84 -10.90
C TRP A 56 17.33 -5.40 -9.44
N LEU A 57 16.47 -4.49 -9.00
CA LEU A 57 16.56 -3.85 -7.70
C LEU A 57 15.47 -4.29 -6.72
N SER A 58 14.51 -5.10 -7.16
CA SER A 58 13.35 -5.46 -6.33
C SER A 58 13.21 -6.97 -6.22
N THR A 59 12.71 -7.43 -5.07
CA THR A 59 12.31 -8.81 -4.88
C THR A 59 11.12 -9.17 -5.78
N SER A 60 10.81 -10.44 -5.96
CA SER A 60 9.68 -10.91 -6.79
C SER A 60 8.35 -10.32 -6.31
N ILE A 61 8.17 -10.23 -5.00
CA ILE A 61 6.97 -9.65 -4.36
C ILE A 61 6.88 -8.15 -4.63
N GLU A 62 7.97 -7.41 -4.42
CA GLU A 62 8.05 -5.98 -4.73
C GLU A 62 7.82 -5.70 -6.22
N ALA A 63 8.40 -6.51 -7.10
CA ALA A 63 8.24 -6.39 -8.56
C ALA A 63 6.76 -6.58 -8.97
N SER A 64 6.05 -7.55 -8.38
CA SER A 64 4.61 -7.74 -8.60
C SER A 64 3.79 -6.53 -8.14
N ARG A 65 4.11 -5.96 -6.99
CA ARG A 65 3.49 -4.74 -6.48
C ARG A 65 3.75 -3.56 -7.40
N ILE A 66 5.02 -3.33 -7.77
CA ILE A 66 5.45 -2.25 -8.68
C ILE A 66 4.75 -2.34 -10.04
N LYS A 67 4.48 -3.55 -10.55
CA LYS A 67 3.67 -3.73 -11.78
C LYS A 67 2.27 -3.14 -11.63
N GLY A 68 1.55 -3.51 -10.58
CA GLY A 68 0.21 -2.97 -10.35
C GLY A 68 0.23 -1.45 -10.19
N ASP A 69 1.26 -0.92 -9.51
CA ASP A 69 1.45 0.51 -9.33
C ASP A 69 1.79 1.21 -10.65
N ALA A 70 2.62 0.60 -11.50
CA ALA A 70 2.96 1.12 -12.82
C ALA A 70 1.73 1.17 -13.75
N ILE A 71 0.90 0.12 -13.74
CA ILE A 71 -0.35 0.09 -14.50
C ILE A 71 -1.28 1.22 -14.04
N SER A 72 -1.50 1.32 -12.73
CA SER A 72 -2.39 2.34 -12.15
C SER A 72 -1.86 3.76 -12.36
N ALA A 73 -0.53 3.97 -12.25
CA ALA A 73 0.11 5.26 -12.50
C ALA A 73 0.00 5.67 -13.97
N THR A 74 0.22 4.72 -14.89
CA THR A 74 0.10 4.96 -16.33
C THR A 74 -1.33 5.37 -16.74
N LEU A 75 -2.33 4.83 -16.06
CA LEU A 75 -3.75 5.11 -16.30
C LEU A 75 -4.32 6.20 -15.38
N TYR A 76 -3.49 6.85 -14.58
CA TYR A 76 -3.85 7.93 -13.66
C TYR A 76 -4.93 7.55 -12.63
N PHE A 77 -4.87 6.35 -12.04
CA PHE A 77 -5.72 5.95 -10.93
C PHE A 77 -4.96 5.33 -9.73
N SER A 78 -3.66 5.62 -9.60
CA SER A 78 -2.84 5.14 -8.48
C SER A 78 -3.42 5.47 -7.10
N ASN A 79 -4.05 6.62 -6.96
CA ASN A 79 -4.70 7.02 -5.71
C ASN A 79 -5.80 6.04 -5.28
N TRP A 80 -6.64 5.58 -6.20
CA TRP A 80 -7.67 4.58 -5.93
C TRP A 80 -7.07 3.20 -5.65
N ARG A 81 -6.01 2.83 -6.40
CA ARG A 81 -5.31 1.59 -6.12
C ARG A 81 -4.77 1.56 -4.69
N PHE A 82 -4.15 2.64 -4.20
CA PHE A 82 -3.63 2.70 -2.83
C PHE A 82 -4.73 2.66 -1.77
N ILE A 83 -5.92 3.20 -2.05
CA ILE A 83 -7.09 3.06 -1.17
C ILE A 83 -7.53 1.59 -1.08
N TYR A 84 -7.68 0.90 -2.23
CA TYR A 84 -8.23 -0.45 -2.26
C TYR A 84 -7.23 -1.56 -1.95
N SER A 85 -5.93 -1.31 -2.09
CA SER A 85 -4.89 -2.31 -1.82
C SER A 85 -4.48 -2.37 -0.35
N GLY A 86 -5.03 -1.54 0.52
CA GLY A 86 -4.72 -1.51 1.95
C GLY A 86 -3.26 -1.15 2.27
N HIS A 87 -2.56 -0.53 1.33
CA HIS A 87 -1.11 -0.27 1.43
C HIS A 87 -0.68 0.70 2.54
N SER A 88 -1.58 1.43 3.16
CA SER A 88 -1.22 2.31 4.28
C SER A 88 -0.65 1.54 5.47
N TYR A 89 -1.14 0.32 5.69
CA TYR A 89 -0.63 -0.55 6.75
C TYR A 89 0.56 -1.41 6.29
N GLY A 90 0.53 -1.93 5.06
CA GLY A 90 1.65 -2.67 4.48
C GLY A 90 2.93 -1.83 4.32
N GLU A 91 2.83 -0.50 4.31
CA GLU A 91 3.98 0.41 4.30
C GLU A 91 4.75 0.45 5.63
N LEU A 92 4.19 -0.01 6.73
CA LEU A 92 4.93 -0.17 7.98
C LEU A 92 6.01 -1.26 7.84
N PHE A 93 5.76 -2.28 7.03
CA PHE A 93 6.60 -3.48 6.90
C PHE A 93 7.28 -3.62 5.53
N ALA A 94 6.89 -2.87 4.53
CA ALA A 94 7.46 -2.96 3.19
C ALA A 94 8.20 -1.68 2.79
N THR A 95 9.22 -1.82 1.96
CA THR A 95 9.82 -0.66 1.27
C THR A 95 8.75 0.07 0.48
N PRO A 96 8.64 1.41 0.59
CA PRO A 96 7.64 2.18 -0.14
C PRO A 96 7.76 1.93 -1.64
N SER A 97 6.62 1.86 -2.34
CA SER A 97 6.67 1.76 -3.79
C SER A 97 7.41 2.95 -4.42
N PRO A 98 8.37 2.72 -5.33
CA PRO A 98 9.03 3.81 -6.03
C PRO A 98 8.08 4.67 -6.88
N LEU A 99 6.86 4.22 -7.12
CA LEU A 99 5.81 4.95 -7.84
C LEU A 99 4.74 5.55 -6.93
N GLN A 100 4.85 5.38 -5.60
CA GLN A 100 3.82 5.79 -4.65
C GLN A 100 3.43 7.27 -4.81
N HIS A 101 4.39 8.17 -4.95
CA HIS A 101 4.15 9.61 -5.06
C HIS A 101 3.23 10.00 -6.24
N LEU A 102 3.07 9.15 -7.26
CA LEU A 102 2.21 9.40 -8.43
C LEU A 102 0.70 9.42 -8.13
N TRP A 103 0.29 9.07 -6.90
CA TRP A 103 -1.09 9.21 -6.46
C TRP A 103 -1.63 10.64 -6.62
N SER A 104 -0.81 11.63 -6.30
CA SER A 104 -1.22 13.03 -6.39
C SER A 104 -1.34 13.50 -7.84
N LEU A 105 -0.46 13.02 -8.73
CA LEU A 105 -0.56 13.26 -10.16
C LEU A 105 -1.84 12.62 -10.74
N SER A 106 -2.23 11.45 -10.23
CA SER A 106 -3.49 10.80 -10.63
C SER A 106 -4.71 11.65 -10.29
N ILE A 107 -4.79 12.20 -9.08
CA ILE A 107 -5.88 13.12 -8.70
C ILE A 107 -5.87 14.37 -9.59
N GLU A 108 -4.70 14.93 -9.84
CA GLU A 108 -4.56 16.12 -10.68
C GLU A 108 -5.07 15.89 -12.11
N GLU A 109 -4.67 14.79 -12.74
CA GLU A 109 -5.10 14.47 -14.11
C GLU A 109 -6.60 14.16 -14.20
N GLN A 110 -7.17 13.48 -13.20
CA GLN A 110 -8.62 13.28 -13.10
C GLN A 110 -9.36 14.62 -13.06
N LEU A 111 -8.89 15.56 -12.24
CA LEU A 111 -9.48 16.90 -12.15
C LEU A 111 -9.21 17.75 -13.40
N TYR A 112 -8.12 17.51 -14.14
CA TYR A 112 -7.84 18.13 -15.44
C TYR A 112 -8.79 17.67 -16.54
N VAL A 113 -9.44 16.53 -16.37
CA VAL A 113 -10.55 16.11 -17.23
C VAL A 113 -11.84 16.80 -16.82
N VAL A 114 -12.18 16.74 -15.54
CA VAL A 114 -13.49 17.17 -15.01
C VAL A 114 -13.64 18.70 -15.03
N VAL A 115 -12.67 19.44 -14.48
CA VAL A 115 -12.79 20.90 -14.29
C VAL A 115 -12.93 21.67 -15.60
N PRO A 116 -12.15 21.39 -16.68
CA PRO A 116 -12.34 22.09 -17.96
C PRO A 116 -13.69 21.82 -18.61
N VAL A 117 -14.19 20.58 -18.52
CA VAL A 117 -15.53 20.22 -19.04
C VAL A 117 -16.61 20.96 -18.27
N LEU A 118 -16.49 21.00 -16.93
CA LEU A 118 -17.43 21.71 -16.07
C LEU A 118 -17.43 23.22 -16.38
N ILE A 119 -16.27 23.86 -16.48
CA ILE A 119 -16.15 25.28 -16.80
C ILE A 119 -16.77 25.56 -18.20
N ALA A 120 -16.45 24.75 -19.20
CA ALA A 120 -16.99 24.94 -20.55
C ALA A 120 -18.51 24.76 -20.57
N GLY A 121 -19.05 23.77 -19.86
CA GLY A 121 -20.48 23.51 -19.72
C GLY A 121 -21.22 24.66 -19.00
N LEU A 122 -20.68 25.14 -17.87
CA LEU A 122 -21.26 26.24 -17.14
C LEU A 122 -21.28 27.56 -17.95
N PHE A 123 -20.23 27.83 -18.74
CA PHE A 123 -20.24 28.95 -19.68
C PHE A 123 -21.25 28.74 -20.82
N ALA A 124 -21.43 27.52 -21.34
CA ALA A 124 -22.43 27.20 -22.35
C ALA A 124 -23.86 27.38 -21.83
N MET A 125 -24.08 27.15 -20.52
CA MET A 125 -25.34 27.45 -19.82
C MET A 125 -25.55 28.95 -19.55
N GLY A 126 -24.63 29.81 -19.96
CA GLY A 126 -24.76 31.26 -19.82
C GLY A 126 -24.31 31.82 -18.44
N LEU A 127 -23.69 31.00 -17.58
CA LEU A 127 -23.21 31.47 -16.28
C LEU A 127 -22.05 32.46 -16.46
N ARG A 128 -22.07 33.52 -15.66
CA ARG A 128 -20.96 34.48 -15.59
C ARG A 128 -19.79 33.89 -14.77
N ARG A 129 -18.57 34.35 -15.06
CA ARG A 129 -17.34 33.91 -14.37
C ARG A 129 -17.47 33.84 -12.83
N ARG A 130 -18.08 34.89 -12.20
CA ARG A 130 -18.28 34.92 -10.75
C ARG A 130 -19.24 33.84 -10.25
N ALA A 131 -20.30 33.55 -11.00
CA ALA A 131 -21.23 32.48 -10.66
C ALA A 131 -20.54 31.12 -10.68
N ILE A 132 -19.66 30.87 -11.67
CA ILE A 132 -18.82 29.66 -11.72
C ILE A 132 -17.92 29.58 -10.48
N GLY A 133 -17.36 30.72 -10.04
CA GLY A 133 -16.57 30.77 -8.80
C GLY A 133 -17.37 30.36 -7.56
N TYR A 134 -18.63 30.77 -7.45
CA TYR A 134 -19.50 30.33 -6.35
C TYR A 134 -19.87 28.85 -6.44
N VAL A 135 -20.08 28.31 -7.66
CA VAL A 135 -20.27 26.87 -7.85
C VAL A 135 -19.05 26.09 -7.31
N PHE A 136 -17.85 26.56 -7.61
CA PHE A 136 -16.63 25.93 -7.06
C PHE A 136 -16.55 26.06 -5.54
N LEU A 137 -16.95 27.16 -4.93
CA LEU A 137 -16.99 27.29 -3.46
C LEU A 137 -17.99 26.32 -2.83
N VAL A 138 -19.15 26.11 -3.46
CA VAL A 138 -20.11 25.10 -3.01
C VAL A 138 -19.51 23.69 -3.12
N ALA A 139 -18.79 23.39 -4.22
CA ALA A 139 -18.12 22.12 -4.38
C ALA A 139 -16.96 21.93 -3.36
N VAL A 140 -16.24 23.01 -2.99
CA VAL A 140 -15.25 23.00 -1.91
C VAL A 140 -15.92 22.62 -0.59
N ALA A 141 -17.05 23.26 -0.26
CA ALA A 141 -17.80 22.94 0.95
C ALA A 141 -18.27 21.47 0.95
N GLY A 142 -18.79 20.97 -0.18
CA GLY A 142 -19.18 19.57 -0.33
C GLY A 142 -18.02 18.59 -0.14
N SER A 143 -16.85 18.87 -0.73
CA SER A 143 -15.64 18.08 -0.55
C SER A 143 -15.16 18.08 0.91
N THR A 144 -15.20 19.24 1.58
CA THR A 144 -14.82 19.36 3.00
C THR A 144 -15.78 18.59 3.89
N ILE A 145 -17.09 18.69 3.62
CA ILE A 145 -18.12 17.93 4.34
C ILE A 145 -17.89 16.42 4.14
N ALA A 146 -17.66 15.97 2.91
CA ALA A 146 -17.34 14.58 2.63
C ALA A 146 -16.14 14.08 3.43
N THR A 147 -15.10 14.91 3.59
CA THR A 147 -13.93 14.58 4.42
C THR A 147 -14.31 14.40 5.89
N MET A 148 -15.19 15.26 6.44
CA MET A 148 -15.61 15.19 7.84
C MET A 148 -16.46 13.95 8.18
N PHE A 149 -17.17 13.40 7.18
CA PHE A 149 -17.98 12.20 7.35
C PHE A 149 -17.27 10.91 6.91
N THR A 150 -15.99 10.99 6.54
CA THR A 150 -15.19 9.84 6.14
C THR A 150 -14.31 9.40 7.30
N ASN A 151 -14.42 8.14 7.72
CA ASN A 151 -13.65 7.56 8.81
C ASN A 151 -12.32 6.92 8.36
N SER A 152 -12.14 6.66 7.05
CA SER A 152 -10.90 6.08 6.52
C SER A 152 -9.86 7.17 6.25
N HIS A 153 -8.71 7.10 6.91
CA HIS A 153 -7.57 8.01 6.69
C HIS A 153 -7.05 7.92 5.24
N GLU A 154 -7.02 6.73 4.66
CA GLU A 154 -6.61 6.51 3.27
C GLU A 154 -7.55 7.23 2.30
N LEU A 155 -8.85 7.09 2.51
CA LEU A 155 -9.85 7.74 1.66
C LEU A 155 -9.78 9.27 1.79
N ILE A 156 -9.49 9.80 3.00
CA ILE A 156 -9.26 11.23 3.21
C ILE A 156 -8.00 11.69 2.48
N TYR A 157 -6.91 10.92 2.55
CA TYR A 157 -5.60 11.31 2.01
C TYR A 157 -5.48 11.11 0.51
N TYR A 158 -5.96 9.99 -0.02
CA TYR A 158 -5.84 9.59 -1.44
C TYR A 158 -7.13 9.82 -2.25
N GLY A 159 -8.28 10.07 -1.64
CA GLY A 159 -9.55 10.19 -2.32
C GLY A 159 -9.63 11.43 -3.22
N THR A 160 -10.02 11.27 -4.48
CA THR A 160 -10.18 12.40 -5.40
C THR A 160 -11.23 13.40 -4.90
N HIS A 161 -12.34 12.91 -4.33
CA HIS A 161 -13.44 13.73 -3.83
C HIS A 161 -13.10 14.47 -2.53
N THR A 162 -12.28 13.90 -1.66
CA THR A 162 -11.84 14.50 -0.39
C THR A 162 -10.74 15.54 -0.63
N ARG A 163 -9.88 15.32 -1.63
CA ARG A 163 -8.78 16.23 -2.03
C ARG A 163 -9.20 17.29 -3.05
N ALA A 164 -10.38 17.16 -3.65
CA ALA A 164 -10.87 18.11 -4.65
C ALA A 164 -10.98 19.55 -4.11
N ALA A 165 -11.29 19.73 -2.82
CA ALA A 165 -11.38 21.04 -2.17
C ALA A 165 -10.16 21.93 -2.45
N GLU A 166 -8.95 21.37 -2.41
CA GLU A 166 -7.71 22.12 -2.57
C GLU A 166 -7.58 22.72 -3.99
N LEU A 167 -7.83 21.90 -5.02
CA LEU A 167 -7.76 22.35 -6.41
C LEU A 167 -8.94 23.28 -6.77
N LEU A 168 -10.14 22.95 -6.31
CA LEU A 168 -11.34 23.74 -6.55
C LEU A 168 -11.28 25.11 -5.88
N LEU A 169 -10.60 25.22 -4.72
CA LEU A 169 -10.38 26.51 -4.06
C LEU A 169 -9.48 27.43 -4.90
N GLY A 170 -8.43 26.87 -5.52
CA GLY A 170 -7.61 27.58 -6.51
C GLY A 170 -8.42 28.01 -7.74
N SER A 171 -9.31 27.14 -8.23
CA SER A 171 -10.22 27.43 -9.35
C SER A 171 -11.22 28.53 -8.99
N ALA A 172 -11.78 28.53 -7.78
CA ALA A 172 -12.65 29.58 -7.28
C ALA A 172 -11.92 30.92 -7.22
N LEU A 173 -10.68 30.95 -6.72
CA LEU A 173 -9.84 32.15 -6.69
C LEU A 173 -9.68 32.74 -8.09
N ALA A 174 -9.36 31.90 -9.10
CA ALA A 174 -9.23 32.34 -10.50
C ALA A 174 -10.54 32.93 -11.05
N CYS A 175 -11.68 32.30 -10.76
CA CYS A 175 -12.98 32.77 -11.19
C CYS A 175 -13.42 34.08 -10.54
N LEU A 176 -13.18 34.24 -9.25
CA LEU A 176 -13.67 35.39 -8.49
C LEU A 176 -12.79 36.64 -8.70
N PHE A 177 -11.48 36.44 -8.67
CA PHE A 177 -10.53 37.55 -8.64
C PHE A 177 -9.72 37.69 -9.96
N GLY A 178 -9.23 36.59 -10.55
CA GLY A 178 -8.51 36.58 -11.82
C GLY A 178 -7.41 37.65 -11.88
N GLN A 179 -7.32 38.39 -12.97
CA GLN A 179 -6.34 39.48 -13.16
C GLN A 179 -6.47 40.65 -12.17
N ARG A 180 -7.57 40.74 -11.41
CA ARG A 180 -7.75 41.78 -10.39
C ARG A 180 -6.84 41.58 -9.17
N ILE A 181 -6.32 40.36 -8.93
CA ILE A 181 -5.39 40.09 -7.83
C ILE A 181 -4.17 41.00 -7.93
N GLU A 182 -3.66 41.21 -9.14
CA GLU A 182 -2.52 42.10 -9.37
C GLU A 182 -2.85 43.59 -9.06
N LYS A 183 -4.10 43.99 -9.32
CA LYS A 183 -4.57 45.40 -9.12
C LYS A 183 -4.98 45.70 -7.69
N LEU A 184 -5.37 44.71 -6.87
CA LEU A 184 -5.80 44.90 -5.46
C LEU A 184 -4.66 45.42 -4.58
N ALA A 185 -3.42 45.26 -4.98
CA ALA A 185 -2.24 45.52 -4.15
C ALA A 185 -1.64 46.94 -4.29
N VAL A 186 -1.99 47.70 -5.33
CA VAL A 186 -1.26 48.93 -5.67
C VAL A 186 -1.37 50.02 -4.58
N ASN A 187 -2.44 50.08 -3.80
CA ASN A 187 -2.67 51.17 -2.80
C ASN A 187 -2.25 50.84 -1.35
N LYS A 188 -1.89 49.58 -1.01
CA LYS A 188 -1.50 49.16 0.36
C LYS A 188 -0.33 48.13 0.40
N ALA A 189 0.44 48.03 -0.68
CA ALA A 189 1.37 46.93 -0.92
C ALA A 189 2.47 46.70 0.15
N LYS A 190 2.98 47.75 0.77
CA LYS A 190 4.09 47.61 1.73
C LYS A 190 3.65 47.03 3.09
N SER A 191 2.45 47.34 3.55
CA SER A 191 1.92 46.82 4.83
C SER A 191 1.34 45.41 4.73
N LEU A 192 0.71 45.07 3.59
CA LEU A 192 0.16 43.75 3.35
C LEU A 192 1.24 42.70 3.01
N SER A 193 2.33 43.12 2.37
CA SER A 193 3.38 42.20 1.97
C SER A 193 4.14 41.52 3.14
N THR A 194 4.26 42.22 4.27
CA THR A 194 4.79 41.63 5.52
C THR A 194 3.80 40.66 6.18
N LEU A 195 2.52 40.92 6.07
CA LEU A 195 1.47 40.05 6.62
C LEU A 195 1.45 38.67 5.90
N TYR A 196 1.82 38.62 4.61
CA TYR A 196 1.87 37.36 3.85
C TYR A 196 3.07 36.45 4.19
N ILE A 197 4.08 36.93 4.89
CA ILE A 197 5.18 36.10 5.38
C ILE A 197 4.67 35.10 6.43
N VAL A 198 3.73 35.52 7.28
CA VAL A 198 3.18 34.68 8.36
C VAL A 198 2.53 33.38 7.81
N PRO A 199 1.62 33.40 6.82
CA PRO A 199 1.08 32.18 6.22
C PRO A 199 2.12 31.29 5.55
N ILE A 200 3.14 31.86 4.90
CA ILE A 200 4.24 31.10 4.27
C ILE A 200 5.06 30.38 5.34
N VAL A 201 5.44 31.10 6.39
CA VAL A 201 6.12 30.49 7.55
C VAL A 201 5.20 29.47 8.22
N GLY A 202 3.92 29.78 8.36
CA GLY A 202 2.91 28.85 8.89
C GLY A 202 2.83 27.55 8.10
N VAL A 203 2.81 27.60 6.78
CA VAL A 203 2.84 26.38 5.93
C VAL A 203 4.12 25.58 6.17
N VAL A 204 5.29 26.23 6.22
CA VAL A 204 6.57 25.56 6.45
C VAL A 204 6.63 24.95 7.85
N VAL A 205 6.26 25.70 8.88
CA VAL A 205 6.26 25.23 10.28
C VAL A 205 5.27 24.07 10.44
N LEU A 206 4.03 24.23 9.99
CA LEU A 206 3.01 23.17 10.10
C LEU A 206 3.41 21.93 9.31
N SER A 207 4.02 22.07 8.13
CA SER A 207 4.50 20.92 7.36
C SER A 207 5.61 20.13 8.08
N ARG A 208 6.37 20.80 8.98
CA ARG A 208 7.43 20.14 9.79
C ARG A 208 6.85 19.30 10.93
N PHE A 209 5.68 19.70 11.45
CA PHE A 209 4.99 19.02 12.56
C PHE A 209 3.82 18.15 12.11
N SER A 210 3.53 18.07 10.80
CA SER A 210 2.49 17.22 10.23
C SER A 210 3.12 15.93 9.75
N SER A 211 2.86 14.83 10.44
CA SER A 211 3.07 13.47 9.93
C SER A 211 1.78 12.99 9.24
N VAL A 212 1.93 12.02 8.34
CA VAL A 212 0.78 11.30 7.77
C VAL A 212 0.01 10.55 8.87
N ASP A 213 0.68 10.21 9.97
CA ASP A 213 0.07 9.53 11.11
C ASP A 213 -0.61 10.47 12.11
N SER A 214 -0.58 11.79 11.87
CA SER A 214 -1.15 12.77 12.80
C SER A 214 -2.67 12.86 12.65
N PRO A 215 -3.50 12.50 13.65
CA PRO A 215 -4.97 12.48 13.52
C PRO A 215 -5.58 13.83 13.13
N TRP A 216 -5.00 14.93 13.60
CA TRP A 216 -5.48 16.29 13.30
C TRP A 216 -5.39 16.65 11.81
N VAL A 217 -4.50 16.01 11.04
CA VAL A 217 -4.39 16.22 9.59
C VAL A 217 -5.69 15.79 8.89
N TYR A 218 -6.33 14.77 9.40
CA TYR A 218 -7.57 14.19 8.85
C TYR A 218 -8.84 14.91 9.35
N SER A 219 -8.73 15.72 10.40
CA SER A 219 -9.84 16.48 10.99
C SER A 219 -10.11 17.84 10.30
N GLY A 220 -9.90 17.94 8.97
CA GLY A 220 -10.15 19.16 8.19
C GLY A 220 -8.93 20.07 7.99
N ALA A 221 -7.76 19.73 8.53
CA ALA A 221 -6.53 20.49 8.35
C ALA A 221 -6.11 20.61 6.87
N LEU A 222 -6.40 19.61 6.03
CA LEU A 222 -6.10 19.66 4.60
C LEU A 222 -6.79 20.81 3.89
N THR A 223 -8.06 21.08 4.21
CA THR A 223 -8.80 22.26 3.69
C THR A 223 -8.24 23.55 4.25
N ALA A 224 -7.83 23.59 5.53
CA ALA A 224 -7.17 24.76 6.11
C ALA A 224 -5.81 25.04 5.42
N PHE A 225 -5.02 24.01 5.12
CA PHE A 225 -3.80 24.13 4.32
C PHE A 225 -4.08 24.67 2.91
N ALA A 226 -5.20 24.29 2.28
CA ALA A 226 -5.61 24.86 0.99
C ALA A 226 -5.91 26.36 1.14
N GLY A 227 -6.58 26.78 2.20
CA GLY A 227 -6.81 28.20 2.52
C GLY A 227 -5.51 28.98 2.67
N LEU A 228 -4.55 28.45 3.43
CA LEU A 228 -3.21 29.04 3.56
C LEU A 228 -2.48 29.10 2.20
N SER A 229 -2.64 28.07 1.37
CA SER A 229 -2.06 28.01 0.02
C SER A 229 -2.61 29.09 -0.89
N VAL A 230 -3.90 29.43 -0.78
CA VAL A 230 -4.50 30.58 -1.49
C VAL A 230 -3.82 31.89 -1.09
N ILE A 231 -3.57 32.09 0.19
CA ILE A 231 -2.90 33.30 0.68
C ILE A 231 -1.45 33.36 0.15
N CYS A 232 -0.73 32.25 0.19
CA CYS A 232 0.62 32.16 -0.40
C CYS A 232 0.62 32.47 -1.91
N LEU A 233 -0.40 31.98 -2.64
CA LEU A 233 -0.55 32.23 -4.07
C LEU A 233 -0.84 33.71 -4.35
N ILE A 234 -1.70 34.36 -3.56
CA ILE A 234 -1.97 35.79 -3.66
C ILE A 234 -0.68 36.59 -3.41
N ALA A 235 0.10 36.20 -2.39
CA ALA A 235 1.38 36.83 -2.07
C ALA A 235 2.42 36.70 -3.21
N ALA A 236 2.42 35.57 -3.90
CA ALA A 236 3.31 35.33 -5.04
C ALA A 236 2.93 36.16 -6.30
N ILE A 237 1.65 36.47 -6.46
CA ILE A 237 1.16 37.24 -7.62
C ILE A 237 1.28 38.75 -7.36
N GLN A 238 1.04 39.21 -6.14
CA GLN A 238 1.07 40.63 -5.79
C GLN A 238 2.49 41.20 -5.78
N ALA A 239 2.64 42.48 -6.16
CA ALA A 239 3.90 43.18 -6.07
C ALA A 239 4.35 43.28 -4.59
N GLY A 240 5.56 42.76 -4.30
CA GLY A 240 6.10 42.76 -2.94
C GLY A 240 7.34 41.85 -2.80
N PRO A 241 7.90 41.73 -1.60
CA PRO A 241 9.14 40.98 -1.36
C PRO A 241 9.01 39.49 -1.71
N VAL A 242 7.88 38.87 -1.45
CA VAL A 242 7.62 37.45 -1.80
C VAL A 242 7.70 37.24 -3.31
N ARG A 243 7.01 38.06 -4.10
CA ARG A 243 7.09 38.00 -5.57
C ARG A 243 8.54 38.24 -6.05
N SER A 244 9.22 39.21 -5.49
CA SER A 244 10.61 39.54 -5.87
C SER A 244 11.56 38.36 -5.64
N ILE A 245 11.44 37.70 -4.49
CA ILE A 245 12.23 36.50 -4.17
C ILE A 245 11.88 35.35 -5.11
N LEU A 246 10.59 35.04 -5.27
CA LEU A 246 10.15 33.92 -6.11
C LEU A 246 10.39 34.14 -7.60
N SER A 247 10.50 35.40 -8.05
CA SER A 247 10.83 35.77 -9.44
C SER A 247 12.34 35.82 -9.70
N SER A 248 13.17 35.52 -8.71
CA SER A 248 14.63 35.44 -8.90
C SER A 248 15.00 34.32 -9.88
N SER A 249 16.01 34.58 -10.72
CA SER A 249 16.41 33.67 -11.80
C SER A 249 16.69 32.22 -11.32
N PRO A 250 17.36 31.98 -10.18
CA PRO A 250 17.58 30.62 -9.69
C PRO A 250 16.27 29.88 -9.38
N LEU A 251 15.33 30.53 -8.65
CA LEU A 251 14.05 29.91 -8.27
C LEU A 251 13.15 29.66 -9.48
N VAL A 252 13.14 30.58 -10.45
CA VAL A 252 12.41 30.37 -11.72
C VAL A 252 12.96 29.16 -12.47
N ARG A 253 14.30 28.99 -12.54
CA ARG A 253 14.91 27.81 -13.18
C ARG A 253 14.58 26.51 -12.46
N VAL A 254 14.58 26.51 -11.12
CA VAL A 254 14.10 25.35 -10.33
C VAL A 254 12.63 25.06 -10.65
N GLY A 255 11.79 26.11 -10.72
CA GLY A 255 10.38 25.96 -11.12
C GLY A 255 10.17 25.39 -12.52
N GLU A 256 11.06 25.71 -13.48
CA GLU A 256 10.99 25.15 -14.85
C GLU A 256 11.22 23.64 -14.91
N VAL A 257 12.05 23.09 -14.02
CA VAL A 257 12.39 21.66 -13.94
C VAL A 257 11.67 20.93 -12.81
N SER A 258 10.81 21.63 -12.05
CA SER A 258 10.17 21.10 -10.83
C SER A 258 9.33 19.85 -11.07
N TYR A 259 8.75 19.70 -12.26
CA TYR A 259 7.99 18.51 -12.63
C TYR A 259 8.88 17.27 -12.74
N GLY A 260 10.01 17.36 -13.42
CA GLY A 260 10.99 16.29 -13.48
C GLY A 260 11.57 15.96 -12.09
N LEU A 261 11.88 17.00 -11.27
CA LEU A 261 12.29 16.81 -9.89
C LEU A 261 11.26 16.01 -9.09
N TYR A 262 9.97 16.35 -9.23
CA TYR A 262 8.89 15.64 -8.57
C TYR A 262 8.77 14.18 -9.03
N LEU A 263 8.93 13.89 -10.31
CA LEU A 263 8.84 12.52 -10.83
C LEU A 263 10.00 11.62 -10.38
N ILE A 264 11.20 12.17 -10.25
CA ILE A 264 12.44 11.39 -10.10
C ILE A 264 12.89 11.28 -8.63
N HIS A 265 12.59 12.27 -7.77
CA HIS A 265 13.11 12.27 -6.40
C HIS A 265 12.72 11.03 -5.60
N TRP A 266 11.46 10.59 -5.72
CA TRP A 266 10.94 9.51 -4.90
C TRP A 266 11.53 8.13 -5.27
N PRO A 267 11.57 7.70 -6.54
CA PRO A 267 12.32 6.49 -6.93
C PRO A 267 13.78 6.51 -6.48
N VAL A 268 14.45 7.68 -6.56
CA VAL A 268 15.83 7.82 -6.09
C VAL A 268 15.94 7.62 -4.58
N ILE A 269 15.03 8.21 -3.79
CA ILE A 269 15.01 8.04 -2.33
C ILE A 269 14.74 6.59 -1.94
N VAL A 270 13.79 5.93 -2.62
CA VAL A 270 13.42 4.55 -2.31
C VAL A 270 14.54 3.57 -2.60
N TRP A 271 15.21 3.71 -3.74
CA TRP A 271 16.25 2.76 -4.14
C TRP A 271 17.66 3.12 -3.68
N LEU A 272 17.92 4.40 -3.41
CA LEU A 272 19.19 4.88 -2.89
C LEU A 272 19.03 5.14 -1.38
N ASN A 273 18.84 4.10 -0.60
CA ASN A 273 18.60 4.14 0.83
C ASN A 273 19.82 3.64 1.63
N SER A 274 19.76 3.73 2.96
CA SER A 274 20.85 3.28 3.86
C SER A 274 21.05 1.77 3.89
N GLU A 275 20.07 0.99 3.45
CA GLU A 275 20.18 -0.47 3.36
C GLU A 275 21.04 -0.91 2.18
N ARG A 276 21.07 -0.10 1.11
CA ARG A 276 21.80 -0.41 -0.13
C ARG A 276 23.14 0.33 -0.26
N VAL A 277 23.29 1.44 0.45
CA VAL A 277 24.47 2.28 0.36
C VAL A 277 24.95 2.64 1.76
N ASP A 278 26.09 2.10 2.15
CA ASP A 278 26.70 2.36 3.46
C ASP A 278 27.32 3.76 3.47
N LEU A 279 26.50 4.77 3.68
CA LEU A 279 26.89 6.17 3.80
C LEU A 279 26.22 6.80 5.03
N GLN A 280 26.93 7.74 5.64
CA GLN A 280 26.34 8.58 6.69
C GLN A 280 25.08 9.29 6.16
N PRO A 281 24.02 9.47 6.98
CA PRO A 281 22.73 10.01 6.54
C PRO A 281 22.85 11.34 5.76
N THR A 282 23.75 12.23 6.17
CA THR A 282 23.98 13.51 5.48
C THR A 282 24.59 13.31 4.09
N ALA A 283 25.57 12.39 3.97
CA ALA A 283 26.22 12.09 2.68
C ALA A 283 25.22 11.39 1.73
N LEU A 284 24.41 10.46 2.25
CA LEU A 284 23.36 9.81 1.50
C LEU A 284 22.34 10.83 0.97
N PHE A 285 21.85 11.75 1.82
CA PHE A 285 20.94 12.80 1.40
C PHE A 285 21.54 13.68 0.27
N VAL A 286 22.80 14.09 0.40
CA VAL A 286 23.49 14.86 -0.65
C VAL A 286 23.57 14.06 -1.95
N LEU A 287 23.90 12.78 -1.88
CA LEU A 287 23.94 11.88 -3.05
C LEU A 287 22.56 11.76 -3.72
N GLN A 288 21.50 11.56 -2.94
CA GLN A 288 20.12 11.50 -3.43
C GLN A 288 19.73 12.80 -4.18
N VAL A 289 20.08 13.95 -3.61
CA VAL A 289 19.83 15.25 -4.25
C VAL A 289 20.60 15.38 -5.56
N ILE A 290 21.89 15.04 -5.57
CA ILE A 290 22.74 15.12 -6.78
C ILE A 290 22.18 14.21 -7.88
N VAL A 291 21.90 12.95 -7.58
CA VAL A 291 21.35 11.98 -8.55
C VAL A 291 20.01 12.46 -9.09
N THR A 292 19.12 12.92 -8.22
CA THR A 292 17.80 13.46 -8.62
C THR A 292 17.97 14.65 -9.58
N VAL A 293 18.84 15.60 -9.26
CA VAL A 293 19.07 16.78 -10.11
C VAL A 293 19.66 16.38 -11.46
N ILE A 294 20.65 15.51 -11.49
CA ILE A 294 21.28 15.04 -12.74
C ILE A 294 20.24 14.35 -13.64
N LEU A 295 19.51 13.39 -13.11
CA LEU A 295 18.49 12.66 -13.87
C LEU A 295 17.36 13.59 -14.37
N THR A 296 17.00 14.58 -13.53
CA THR A 296 16.00 15.59 -13.91
C THR A 296 16.50 16.45 -15.07
N LEU A 297 17.74 16.93 -15.03
CA LEU A 297 18.32 17.73 -16.10
C LEU A 297 18.44 16.93 -17.40
N VAL A 298 18.84 15.65 -17.30
CA VAL A 298 18.89 14.74 -18.46
C VAL A 298 17.48 14.58 -19.06
N SER A 299 16.48 14.27 -18.23
CA SER A 299 15.08 14.15 -18.68
C SER A 299 14.58 15.45 -19.29
N TYR A 300 14.85 16.59 -18.68
CA TYR A 300 14.43 17.90 -19.14
C TYR A 300 14.98 18.23 -20.54
N TRP A 301 16.27 18.03 -20.76
CA TRP A 301 16.92 18.38 -22.02
C TRP A 301 16.62 17.37 -23.14
N LEU A 302 16.58 16.07 -22.82
CA LEU A 302 16.43 15.03 -23.85
C LEU A 302 14.96 14.73 -24.18
N ILE A 303 14.03 14.90 -23.21
CA ILE A 303 12.63 14.47 -23.36
C ILE A 303 11.69 15.66 -23.32
N GLU A 304 11.68 16.43 -22.23
CA GLU A 304 10.65 17.45 -22.02
C GLU A 304 10.79 18.62 -22.99
N GLN A 305 11.96 19.21 -23.15
CA GLN A 305 12.21 20.36 -24.00
C GLN A 305 11.93 20.10 -25.49
N PRO A 306 12.41 19.01 -26.12
CA PRO A 306 12.14 18.73 -27.53
C PRO A 306 10.65 18.55 -27.82
N ILE A 307 9.91 17.87 -26.94
CA ILE A 307 8.47 17.61 -27.11
C ILE A 307 7.67 18.89 -26.83
N ARG A 308 8.00 19.63 -25.79
CA ARG A 308 7.33 20.89 -25.41
C ARG A 308 7.50 21.97 -26.49
N ARG A 309 8.68 22.08 -27.08
CA ARG A 309 8.98 23.03 -28.16
C ARG A 309 8.49 22.57 -29.53
N ARG A 310 7.74 21.49 -29.61
CA ARG A 310 7.22 20.90 -30.87
C ARG A 310 8.30 20.55 -31.90
N LYS A 311 9.53 20.29 -31.48
CA LYS A 311 10.57 19.77 -32.39
C LYS A 311 10.28 18.33 -32.80
N VAL A 312 9.61 17.59 -31.90
CA VAL A 312 9.07 16.24 -32.06
C VAL A 312 7.58 16.29 -31.73
N LEU A 313 6.73 15.48 -32.29
CA LEU A 313 5.26 15.46 -32.06
C LEU A 313 4.57 16.78 -32.46
N LEU A 314 4.68 17.13 -33.75
CA LEU A 314 4.18 18.39 -34.34
C LEU A 314 2.66 18.59 -34.21
N SER A 315 1.86 17.53 -34.27
CA SER A 315 0.39 17.61 -34.20
C SER A 315 -0.20 16.94 -32.96
N VAL A 316 -1.44 17.31 -32.60
CA VAL A 316 -2.18 16.69 -31.51
C VAL A 316 -2.45 15.20 -31.77
N ARG A 317 -2.66 14.82 -33.03
CA ARG A 317 -2.90 13.42 -33.44
C ARG A 317 -1.65 12.56 -33.15
N TRP A 318 -0.48 13.03 -33.58
CA TRP A 318 0.80 12.37 -33.32
C TRP A 318 1.10 12.28 -31.80
N ALA A 319 0.79 13.33 -31.04
CA ALA A 319 0.94 13.31 -29.59
C ALA A 319 0.02 12.28 -28.92
N ALA A 320 -1.23 12.17 -29.40
CA ALA A 320 -2.18 11.20 -28.86
C ALA A 320 -1.79 9.76 -29.22
N SER A 321 -1.42 9.49 -30.49
CA SER A 321 -0.99 8.14 -30.90
C SER A 321 0.32 7.72 -30.23
N SER A 322 1.27 8.61 -30.06
CA SER A 322 2.52 8.32 -29.33
C SER A 322 2.25 8.07 -27.84
N PHE A 323 1.30 8.79 -27.24
CA PHE A 323 0.88 8.53 -25.85
C PHE A 323 0.28 7.13 -25.73
N VAL A 324 -0.69 6.77 -26.58
CA VAL A 324 -1.29 5.42 -26.58
C VAL A 324 -0.23 4.35 -26.80
N ALA A 325 0.67 4.54 -27.77
CA ALA A 325 1.77 3.59 -28.02
C ALA A 325 2.71 3.46 -26.81
N SER A 326 3.02 4.57 -26.12
CA SER A 326 3.86 4.55 -24.92
C SER A 326 3.14 3.88 -23.75
N VAL A 327 1.85 4.12 -23.56
CA VAL A 327 1.02 3.43 -22.55
C VAL A 327 1.03 1.93 -22.80
N VAL A 328 0.74 1.50 -24.03
CA VAL A 328 0.77 0.09 -24.43
C VAL A 328 2.17 -0.50 -24.22
N GLY A 329 3.21 0.24 -24.59
CA GLY A 329 4.60 -0.18 -24.38
C GLY A 329 4.95 -0.39 -22.90
N VAL A 330 4.54 0.52 -22.02
CA VAL A 330 4.74 0.37 -20.55
C VAL A 330 3.95 -0.81 -20.01
N LEU A 331 2.71 -1.02 -20.47
CA LEU A 331 1.88 -2.15 -20.05
C LEU A 331 2.47 -3.49 -20.51
N ILE A 332 2.99 -3.56 -21.73
CA ILE A 332 3.69 -4.75 -22.26
C ILE A 332 4.97 -4.97 -21.45
N LEU A 333 5.78 -3.94 -21.23
CA LEU A 333 7.01 -4.05 -20.45
C LEU A 333 6.73 -4.53 -19.02
N ALA A 334 5.75 -3.95 -18.35
CA ALA A 334 5.34 -4.37 -17.02
C ALA A 334 4.84 -5.83 -17.00
N SER A 335 4.18 -6.29 -18.05
CA SER A 335 3.73 -7.68 -18.16
C SER A 335 4.87 -8.65 -18.49
N ALA A 336 5.79 -8.26 -19.37
CA ALA A 336 6.92 -9.11 -19.79
C ALA A 336 7.94 -9.33 -18.65
N ILE A 337 8.22 -8.29 -17.87
CA ILE A 337 9.16 -8.39 -16.73
C ILE A 337 8.63 -9.36 -15.68
N LEU A 338 7.32 -9.45 -15.49
CA LEU A 338 6.74 -10.42 -14.57
C LEU A 338 6.67 -11.85 -15.13
N ALA A 339 6.50 -11.98 -16.44
CA ALA A 339 6.65 -13.29 -17.06
C ALA A 339 8.09 -13.81 -16.91
N SER A 340 9.08 -12.92 -16.91
CA SER A 340 10.49 -13.29 -16.70
C SER A 340 10.82 -13.58 -15.22
N ALA A 341 10.24 -12.85 -14.29
CA ALA A 341 10.38 -13.11 -12.86
C ALA A 341 9.66 -14.40 -12.44
N SER A 342 8.53 -14.72 -13.07
CA SER A 342 7.83 -15.99 -12.87
C SER A 342 8.53 -17.16 -13.59
N SER A 343 9.29 -16.92 -14.65
CA SER A 343 10.02 -17.99 -15.34
C SER A 343 11.31 -18.43 -14.64
N GLN A 344 11.85 -17.63 -13.73
CA GLN A 344 12.91 -18.11 -12.82
C GLN A 344 12.36 -18.99 -11.67
N VAL A 345 11.05 -18.90 -11.40
CA VAL A 345 10.34 -19.78 -10.46
C VAL A 345 9.76 -21.04 -11.15
N ASN A 346 9.69 -21.06 -12.48
CA ASN A 346 9.10 -22.15 -13.27
C ASN A 346 10.07 -23.30 -13.59
N THR A 347 10.74 -23.85 -12.57
CA THR A 347 11.10 -25.26 -12.55
C THR A 347 10.35 -26.05 -11.48
N VAL A 348 9.27 -25.51 -10.97
CA VAL A 348 8.29 -26.24 -10.15
C VAL A 348 7.06 -26.52 -11.02
N PRO A 349 6.59 -27.79 -11.09
CA PRO A 349 5.40 -28.10 -11.89
C PRO A 349 4.21 -27.23 -11.45
N ASP A 350 3.44 -26.75 -12.42
CA ASP A 350 2.22 -25.98 -12.24
C ASP A 350 1.34 -26.53 -11.11
N VAL A 351 1.36 -25.89 -9.96
CA VAL A 351 0.29 -25.95 -9.00
C VAL A 351 -0.21 -24.51 -8.82
N LEU A 352 -1.27 -24.27 -9.50
CA LEU A 352 -2.13 -23.12 -9.61
C LEU A 352 -2.11 -22.13 -8.43
N VAL A 353 -1.60 -20.92 -8.68
CA VAL A 353 -2.16 -19.73 -8.06
C VAL A 353 -3.19 -19.16 -9.03
N THR A 354 -4.42 -19.60 -8.93
CA THR A 354 -5.55 -19.00 -9.65
C THR A 354 -6.43 -18.30 -8.63
N ILE A 355 -6.25 -16.98 -8.47
CA ILE A 355 -7.27 -16.12 -7.88
C ILE A 355 -8.08 -15.56 -9.03
N ALA A 356 -9.20 -16.17 -9.34
CA ALA A 356 -10.25 -15.59 -10.18
C ALA A 356 -11.52 -15.40 -9.33
N PRO A 357 -12.10 -14.21 -9.28
CA PRO A 357 -13.43 -14.03 -8.71
C PRO A 357 -14.45 -14.48 -9.76
N THR A 358 -15.06 -15.62 -9.56
CA THR A 358 -16.23 -15.99 -10.35
C THR A 358 -17.48 -15.76 -9.52
N SER A 359 -18.14 -14.65 -9.81
CA SER A 359 -19.53 -14.44 -9.43
C SER A 359 -20.40 -15.42 -10.22
N SER A 360 -21.02 -16.35 -9.55
CA SER A 360 -22.22 -16.99 -10.06
C SER A 360 -23.26 -17.08 -8.94
N VAL A 361 -24.29 -16.28 -9.13
CA VAL A 361 -25.55 -16.34 -8.42
C VAL A 361 -26.18 -17.71 -8.70
N VAL A 362 -26.47 -18.47 -7.66
CA VAL A 362 -27.34 -19.63 -7.74
C VAL A 362 -28.44 -19.48 -6.71
N ASP A 363 -29.68 -19.52 -7.19
CA ASP A 363 -30.92 -19.43 -6.44
C ASP A 363 -31.10 -20.57 -5.41
N PRO A 364 -31.87 -20.37 -4.35
CA PRO A 364 -32.08 -21.38 -3.30
C PRO A 364 -33.08 -22.44 -3.73
N VAL A 365 -32.65 -23.68 -3.81
CA VAL A 365 -33.58 -24.84 -3.94
C VAL A 365 -33.49 -25.72 -2.70
N ASN A 366 -34.61 -25.78 -2.02
CA ASN A 366 -35.14 -26.77 -1.08
C ASN A 366 -34.21 -27.82 -0.45
N ALA A 367 -34.15 -27.75 0.87
CA ALA A 367 -33.70 -28.81 1.74
C ALA A 367 -34.58 -30.07 1.60
N SER A 368 -33.97 -31.17 1.19
CA SER A 368 -34.46 -32.52 1.47
C SER A 368 -33.27 -33.36 1.87
N SER A 369 -33.41 -33.98 3.03
CA SER A 369 -32.49 -34.93 3.65
C SER A 369 -32.01 -35.98 2.65
N THR A 370 -30.69 -36.02 2.41
CA THR A 370 -30.07 -37.14 1.74
C THR A 370 -28.78 -37.51 2.44
N THR A 371 -28.72 -38.76 2.82
CA THR A 371 -27.65 -39.60 3.30
C THR A 371 -26.27 -39.10 2.91
N ILE A 372 -25.36 -38.98 3.87
CA ILE A 372 -23.94 -38.71 3.71
C ILE A 372 -23.33 -39.82 2.86
N VAL A 373 -23.18 -39.58 1.56
CA VAL A 373 -22.29 -40.35 0.71
C VAL A 373 -20.88 -39.83 0.98
N GLY A 374 -20.02 -40.68 1.55
CA GLY A 374 -18.65 -40.36 1.89
C GLY A 374 -17.88 -39.85 0.67
N SER A 375 -17.59 -38.57 0.68
CA SER A 375 -16.47 -38.03 -0.11
C SER A 375 -15.22 -38.71 0.42
N SER A 376 -14.48 -39.40 -0.43
CA SER A 376 -13.18 -40.04 -0.07
C SER A 376 -12.17 -38.93 0.26
N ALA A 377 -12.20 -38.53 1.53
CA ALA A 377 -11.23 -37.56 2.04
C ALA A 377 -9.85 -38.21 2.00
N LYS A 378 -8.86 -37.51 1.43
CA LYS A 378 -7.46 -37.95 1.45
C LYS A 378 -6.98 -37.85 2.91
N PRO A 379 -6.60 -38.96 3.57
CA PRO A 379 -6.11 -38.92 4.94
C PRO A 379 -4.77 -38.21 5.03
N ALA A 380 -4.41 -37.74 6.23
CA ALA A 380 -3.08 -37.21 6.49
C ALA A 380 -2.02 -38.29 6.18
N ARG A 381 -0.94 -37.86 5.59
CA ARG A 381 0.07 -38.74 5.01
C ARG A 381 0.94 -39.39 6.08
N VAL A 382 1.11 -40.70 6.00
CA VAL A 382 2.00 -41.48 6.90
C VAL A 382 3.37 -41.72 6.27
N ASP A 383 3.51 -41.57 4.95
CA ASP A 383 4.79 -41.76 4.26
C ASP A 383 5.78 -40.65 4.59
N ARG A 384 6.84 -40.97 5.34
CA ARG A 384 7.86 -40.03 5.82
C ARG A 384 8.78 -39.51 4.71
N THR A 385 8.79 -40.14 3.55
CA THR A 385 9.71 -39.81 2.44
C THR A 385 9.06 -39.00 1.33
N GLY A 386 7.73 -38.98 1.26
CA GLY A 386 7.01 -38.27 0.20
C GLY A 386 6.93 -36.76 0.42
N PRO A 387 6.58 -35.98 -0.63
CA PRO A 387 6.36 -34.53 -0.50
C PRO A 387 5.16 -34.25 0.39
N LEU A 388 5.24 -33.23 1.26
CA LEU A 388 4.15 -32.72 2.07
C LEU A 388 3.54 -31.48 1.38
N SER A 389 2.27 -31.19 1.66
CA SER A 389 1.60 -29.95 1.24
C SER A 389 1.07 -29.24 2.48
N VAL A 390 1.38 -27.96 2.63
CA VAL A 390 0.96 -27.16 3.81
C VAL A 390 0.26 -25.87 3.38
N LEU A 391 -0.75 -25.47 4.14
CA LEU A 391 -1.33 -24.13 4.08
C LEU A 391 -0.74 -23.30 5.22
N VAL A 392 -0.07 -22.20 4.90
CA VAL A 392 0.49 -21.28 5.88
C VAL A 392 -0.45 -20.10 6.04
N ILE A 393 -0.97 -19.86 7.24
CA ILE A 393 -1.89 -18.75 7.55
C ILE A 393 -1.29 -17.82 8.60
N GLY A 394 -1.67 -16.54 8.56
CA GLY A 394 -1.20 -15.52 9.49
C GLY A 394 -1.01 -14.16 8.84
N ASP A 395 -0.16 -13.34 9.43
CA ASP A 395 0.16 -11.99 8.99
C ASP A 395 1.32 -11.95 7.97
N SER A 396 2.01 -10.82 7.88
CA SER A 396 3.18 -10.65 6.99
C SER A 396 4.34 -11.58 7.30
N THR A 397 4.49 -12.00 8.55
CA THR A 397 5.50 -12.98 8.94
C THR A 397 5.17 -14.35 8.34
N ALA A 398 3.89 -14.71 8.29
CA ALA A 398 3.43 -15.92 7.63
C ALA A 398 3.71 -15.89 6.12
N GLU A 399 3.47 -14.77 5.46
CA GLU A 399 3.80 -14.58 4.04
C GLU A 399 5.31 -14.72 3.76
N ASN A 400 6.15 -14.11 4.60
CA ASN A 400 7.61 -14.22 4.51
C ASN A 400 8.09 -15.67 4.68
N ILE A 401 7.60 -16.36 5.72
CA ILE A 401 7.93 -17.78 5.96
C ILE A 401 7.40 -18.69 4.85
N ALA A 402 6.16 -18.50 4.39
CA ALA A 402 5.60 -19.30 3.30
C ALA A 402 6.42 -19.16 2.01
N THR A 403 6.86 -17.96 1.69
CA THR A 403 7.72 -17.68 0.55
C THR A 403 9.08 -18.38 0.69
N ALA A 404 9.69 -18.30 1.87
CA ALA A 404 10.97 -18.96 2.15
C ALA A 404 10.86 -20.48 2.06
N LEU A 405 9.81 -21.07 2.63
CA LEU A 405 9.54 -22.52 2.55
C LEU A 405 9.35 -22.96 1.09
N ALA A 406 8.59 -22.21 0.29
CA ALA A 406 8.36 -22.54 -1.11
C ALA A 406 9.64 -22.48 -1.95
N GLN A 407 10.48 -21.46 -1.74
CA GLN A 407 11.74 -21.28 -2.47
C GLN A 407 12.84 -22.24 -2.01
N ALA A 408 12.88 -22.59 -0.72
CA ALA A 408 13.85 -23.53 -0.18
C ALA A 408 13.53 -25.01 -0.50
N SER A 409 12.27 -25.29 -0.84
CA SER A 409 11.79 -26.63 -1.12
C SER A 409 12.37 -27.14 -2.46
N ASP A 410 12.96 -28.31 -2.44
CA ASP A 410 13.44 -29.06 -3.61
C ASP A 410 12.36 -29.98 -4.20
N GLY A 411 11.08 -29.64 -3.99
CA GLY A 411 9.94 -30.49 -4.32
C GLY A 411 9.48 -31.39 -3.17
N SER A 412 10.14 -31.33 -2.01
CA SER A 412 9.76 -32.10 -0.82
C SER A 412 8.60 -31.46 -0.04
N LEU A 413 8.29 -30.17 -0.31
CA LEU A 413 7.22 -29.41 0.36
C LEU A 413 6.46 -28.56 -0.66
N GLY A 414 5.15 -28.77 -0.76
CA GLY A 414 4.22 -27.85 -1.43
C GLY A 414 3.69 -26.83 -0.42
N VAL A 415 3.65 -25.54 -0.79
CA VAL A 415 3.22 -24.46 0.11
C VAL A 415 2.11 -23.66 -0.54
N ILE A 416 0.97 -23.54 0.16
CA ILE A 416 -0.08 -22.58 -0.15
C ILE A 416 0.06 -21.43 0.83
N SER A 417 0.30 -20.20 0.35
CA SER A 417 0.42 -19.03 1.20
C SER A 417 -0.94 -18.39 1.43
N GLY A 418 -1.38 -18.36 2.68
CA GLY A 418 -2.53 -17.59 3.16
C GLY A 418 -2.12 -16.44 4.08
N GLY A 419 -0.82 -16.17 4.21
CA GLY A 419 -0.30 -15.01 4.95
C GLY A 419 -0.69 -13.70 4.25
N VAL A 420 -1.18 -12.72 5.02
CA VAL A 420 -1.59 -11.41 4.50
C VAL A 420 -0.98 -10.31 5.32
N LEU A 421 -0.26 -9.43 4.62
CA LEU A 421 0.43 -8.30 5.22
C LEU A 421 -0.49 -7.47 6.12
N GLY A 422 -0.10 -7.33 7.40
CA GLY A 422 -0.80 -6.52 8.38
C GLY A 422 -2.14 -7.07 8.88
N CYS A 423 -2.50 -8.28 8.50
CA CYS A 423 -3.75 -8.91 8.92
C CYS A 423 -3.51 -9.83 10.13
N PRO A 424 -4.18 -9.60 11.27
CA PRO A 424 -4.07 -10.50 12.42
C PRO A 424 -4.73 -11.86 12.13
N LEU A 425 -4.41 -12.86 12.95
CA LEU A 425 -5.04 -14.19 12.88
C LEU A 425 -6.54 -14.12 13.06
N LEU A 426 -7.01 -13.29 13.99
CA LEU A 426 -8.42 -13.09 14.28
C LEU A 426 -9.09 -12.19 13.24
N LYS A 427 -10.30 -12.54 12.82
CA LYS A 427 -11.11 -11.67 11.96
C LYS A 427 -11.73 -10.55 12.79
N VAL A 428 -11.09 -9.39 12.78
CA VAL A 428 -11.47 -8.18 13.53
C VAL A 428 -11.70 -7.00 12.60
N ALA A 429 -12.29 -5.91 13.10
CA ALA A 429 -12.57 -4.72 12.30
C ALA A 429 -11.43 -3.71 12.37
N GLN A 430 -10.85 -3.55 13.54
CA GLN A 430 -9.78 -2.59 13.79
C GLN A 430 -8.70 -3.19 14.65
N VAL A 431 -7.48 -2.70 14.47
CA VAL A 431 -6.35 -2.94 15.37
C VAL A 431 -5.76 -1.62 15.84
N ARG A 432 -5.09 -1.64 17.00
CA ARG A 432 -4.45 -0.49 17.61
C ARG A 432 -3.08 -0.89 18.13
N ASP A 433 -2.04 -0.24 17.63
CA ASP A 433 -0.68 -0.46 18.08
C ASP A 433 -0.39 0.20 19.43
N ARG A 434 0.80 -0.03 19.98
CA ARG A 434 1.26 0.57 21.25
C ARG A 434 1.45 2.09 21.21
N LYS A 435 1.37 2.72 20.04
CA LYS A 435 1.39 4.18 19.86
C LYS A 435 -0.01 4.78 19.70
N ASP A 436 -1.06 4.01 20.01
CA ASP A 436 -2.47 4.38 19.77
C ASP A 436 -2.83 4.65 18.31
N SER A 437 -2.02 4.17 17.36
CA SER A 437 -2.36 4.24 15.95
C SER A 437 -3.41 3.18 15.63
N GLN A 438 -4.61 3.63 15.26
CA GLN A 438 -5.75 2.77 14.94
C GLN A 438 -5.81 2.51 13.44
N GLN A 439 -6.13 1.27 13.07
CA GLN A 439 -6.19 0.86 11.68
C GLN A 439 -7.40 -0.03 11.42
N ASP A 440 -8.09 0.25 10.31
CA ASP A 440 -9.17 -0.59 9.79
C ASP A 440 -8.55 -1.80 9.10
N VAL A 441 -8.86 -2.99 9.61
CA VAL A 441 -8.44 -4.29 9.06
C VAL A 441 -9.64 -5.15 8.66
N SER A 442 -10.81 -4.54 8.51
CA SER A 442 -12.05 -5.24 8.12
C SER A 442 -11.93 -5.92 6.74
N TYR A 443 -11.01 -5.44 5.89
CA TYR A 443 -10.68 -6.03 4.60
C TYR A 443 -9.90 -7.35 4.69
N CYS A 444 -9.28 -7.66 5.81
CA CYS A 444 -8.52 -8.89 5.99
C CYS A 444 -9.38 -10.13 5.72
N PRO A 445 -8.87 -11.16 5.04
CA PRO A 445 -9.59 -12.41 4.87
C PRO A 445 -9.79 -13.10 6.23
N SER A 446 -10.77 -14.01 6.30
CA SER A 446 -10.88 -14.92 7.43
C SER A 446 -9.90 -16.08 7.24
N ASN A 447 -8.97 -16.28 8.18
CA ASN A 447 -8.08 -17.44 8.18
C ASN A 447 -8.86 -18.75 8.26
N GLU A 448 -9.95 -18.79 9.02
CA GLU A 448 -10.84 -19.96 9.09
C GLU A 448 -11.45 -20.30 7.72
N GLN A 449 -11.85 -19.29 6.95
CA GLN A 449 -12.37 -19.49 5.61
C GLN A 449 -11.29 -20.01 4.65
N LEU A 450 -10.08 -19.46 4.73
CA LEU A 450 -8.94 -19.96 3.94
C LEU A 450 -8.66 -21.43 4.23
N VAL A 451 -8.70 -21.83 5.51
CA VAL A 451 -8.53 -23.25 5.86
C VAL A 451 -9.65 -24.11 5.29
N ARG A 452 -10.91 -23.68 5.36
CA ARG A 452 -12.04 -24.43 4.76
C ARG A 452 -11.86 -24.63 3.26
N ASP A 453 -11.38 -23.59 2.56
CA ASP A 453 -11.24 -23.60 1.11
C ASP A 453 -10.11 -24.53 0.65
N HIS A 454 -9.04 -24.66 1.45
CA HIS A 454 -7.83 -25.41 1.07
C HIS A 454 -7.58 -26.70 1.87
N VAL A 455 -8.38 -27.02 2.89
CA VAL A 455 -8.18 -28.20 3.75
C VAL A 455 -8.15 -29.53 2.95
N SER A 456 -8.76 -29.58 1.77
CA SER A 456 -8.75 -30.75 0.90
C SER A 456 -7.45 -30.93 0.11
N GLU A 457 -6.62 -29.93 0.03
CA GLU A 457 -5.43 -29.86 -0.83
C GLU A 457 -4.13 -30.05 -0.05
N VAL A 458 -4.19 -29.98 1.29
CA VAL A 458 -3.00 -29.96 2.15
C VAL A 458 -2.94 -31.14 3.10
N ASP A 459 -1.77 -31.39 3.63
CA ASP A 459 -1.49 -32.40 4.64
C ASP A 459 -1.41 -31.81 6.07
N ALA A 460 -1.17 -30.49 6.19
CA ALA A 460 -1.20 -29.77 7.48
C ALA A 460 -1.56 -28.28 7.29
N VAL A 461 -2.05 -27.67 8.36
CA VAL A 461 -2.19 -26.21 8.48
C VAL A 461 -1.06 -25.68 9.35
N VAL A 462 -0.36 -24.67 8.88
CA VAL A 462 0.73 -23.98 9.57
C VAL A 462 0.24 -22.61 9.99
N VAL A 463 0.28 -22.33 11.30
CA VAL A 463 -0.11 -21.03 11.88
C VAL A 463 1.15 -20.26 12.23
N VAL A 464 1.24 -19.02 11.74
CA VAL A 464 2.35 -18.11 12.05
C VAL A 464 1.79 -16.78 12.52
N ALA A 465 2.11 -16.42 13.76
CA ALA A 465 1.71 -15.15 14.37
C ALA A 465 2.90 -14.20 14.42
N GLY A 466 2.80 -13.07 13.76
CA GLY A 466 3.79 -11.99 13.85
C GLY A 466 3.30 -10.82 14.70
N VAL A 467 3.85 -9.63 14.44
CA VAL A 467 3.61 -8.41 15.24
C VAL A 467 2.15 -7.96 15.24
N ALA A 468 1.41 -8.17 14.15
CA ALA A 468 -0.01 -7.80 14.07
C ALA A 468 -0.87 -8.47 15.15
N ASN A 469 -0.41 -9.62 15.66
CA ASN A 469 -1.08 -10.37 16.72
C ASN A 469 -0.69 -9.91 18.13
N GLN A 470 0.20 -8.93 18.25
CA GLN A 470 0.59 -8.33 19.53
C GLN A 470 -0.14 -7.00 19.81
N TRP A 471 -1.16 -6.64 19.01
CA TRP A 471 -1.88 -5.39 19.14
C TRP A 471 -3.28 -5.57 19.71
N ALA A 472 -3.77 -4.49 20.34
CA ALA A 472 -5.17 -4.44 20.73
C ALA A 472 -6.08 -4.48 19.51
N TYR A 473 -7.24 -5.10 19.62
CA TYR A 473 -8.19 -5.20 18.52
C TYR A 473 -9.63 -4.94 18.95
N GLN A 474 -10.48 -4.68 17.95
CA GLN A 474 -11.89 -4.40 18.14
C GLN A 474 -12.72 -5.15 17.08
N TYR A 475 -13.76 -5.83 17.53
CA TYR A 475 -14.70 -6.50 16.62
C TYR A 475 -15.65 -5.52 15.94
N ALA A 476 -16.18 -5.88 14.77
CA ALA A 476 -17.16 -5.10 14.06
C ALA A 476 -18.42 -4.87 14.92
N GLY A 477 -18.80 -3.59 15.06
CA GLY A 477 -19.97 -3.18 15.84
C GLY A 477 -19.74 -3.17 17.36
N SER A 478 -18.50 -3.36 17.84
CA SER A 478 -18.12 -3.22 19.25
C SER A 478 -17.34 -1.91 19.47
N ASP A 479 -17.59 -1.22 20.57
CA ASP A 479 -16.80 -0.08 21.01
C ASP A 479 -15.69 -0.47 22.01
N VAL A 480 -15.55 -1.78 22.30
CA VAL A 480 -14.62 -2.30 23.30
C VAL A 480 -13.33 -2.78 22.63
N TRP A 481 -12.19 -2.29 23.10
CA TRP A 481 -10.87 -2.75 22.72
C TRP A 481 -10.45 -3.94 23.58
N VAL A 482 -9.98 -5.00 22.92
CA VAL A 482 -9.40 -6.18 23.58
C VAL A 482 -7.90 -6.01 23.60
N GLU A 483 -7.35 -5.91 24.80
CA GLU A 483 -5.90 -5.72 25.00
C GLU A 483 -5.16 -7.06 24.92
N PRO A 484 -3.94 -7.09 24.36
CA PRO A 484 -3.19 -8.35 24.13
C PRO A 484 -2.90 -9.17 25.37
N ALA A 485 -2.73 -8.53 26.54
CA ALA A 485 -2.48 -9.22 27.82
C ALA A 485 -3.76 -9.65 28.56
N SER A 486 -4.95 -9.38 27.99
CA SER A 486 -6.22 -9.67 28.67
C SER A 486 -6.61 -11.14 28.59
N ASP A 487 -7.48 -11.58 29.53
CA ASP A 487 -8.04 -12.92 29.48
C ASP A 487 -8.99 -13.10 28.28
N GLN A 488 -9.62 -12.02 27.82
CA GLN A 488 -10.43 -12.04 26.60
C GLN A 488 -9.57 -12.35 25.36
N TYR A 489 -8.39 -11.75 25.26
CA TYR A 489 -7.45 -12.04 24.16
C TYR A 489 -7.06 -13.53 24.14
N LYS A 490 -6.77 -14.12 25.31
CA LYS A 490 -6.49 -15.55 25.44
C LYS A 490 -7.69 -16.40 25.00
N ALA A 491 -8.90 -16.02 25.44
CA ALA A 491 -10.11 -16.74 25.09
C ALA A 491 -10.40 -16.69 23.59
N ASP A 492 -10.18 -15.55 22.96
CA ASP A 492 -10.40 -15.36 21.51
C ASP A 492 -9.39 -16.17 20.68
N LEU A 493 -8.11 -16.22 21.09
CA LEU A 493 -7.10 -17.08 20.45
C LEU A 493 -7.45 -18.57 20.60
N ASN A 494 -7.87 -19.00 21.78
CA ASN A 494 -8.31 -20.37 22.00
C ASN A 494 -9.51 -20.71 21.10
N GLY A 495 -10.50 -19.81 21.03
CA GLY A 495 -11.65 -19.98 20.13
C GLY A 495 -11.25 -20.06 18.65
N PHE A 496 -10.29 -19.26 18.22
CA PHE A 496 -9.73 -19.33 16.86
C PHE A 496 -9.11 -20.70 16.59
N LEU A 497 -8.23 -21.16 17.47
CA LEU A 497 -7.56 -22.46 17.31
C LEU A 497 -8.56 -23.62 17.35
N GLU A 498 -9.56 -23.57 18.23
CA GLU A 498 -10.64 -24.58 18.26
C GLU A 498 -11.43 -24.61 16.95
N ASN A 499 -11.70 -23.46 16.34
CA ASN A 499 -12.37 -23.39 15.04
C ASN A 499 -11.51 -24.00 13.93
N ILE A 500 -10.20 -23.71 13.92
CA ILE A 500 -9.27 -24.32 12.95
C ILE A 500 -9.20 -25.84 13.16
N GLU A 501 -9.09 -26.30 14.41
CA GLU A 501 -9.06 -27.73 14.75
C GLU A 501 -10.31 -28.45 14.27
N ALA A 502 -11.49 -27.87 14.51
CA ALA A 502 -12.75 -28.46 14.05
C ALA A 502 -12.83 -28.62 12.52
N ILE A 503 -12.16 -27.73 11.77
CA ILE A 503 -12.08 -27.83 10.29
C ILE A 503 -11.12 -28.96 9.89
N VAL A 504 -9.91 -28.98 10.44
CA VAL A 504 -8.86 -29.93 10.06
C VAL A 504 -9.15 -31.34 10.57
N ALA A 505 -9.83 -31.49 11.70
CA ALA A 505 -10.25 -32.77 12.28
C ALA A 505 -11.06 -33.61 11.29
N SER A 506 -11.89 -32.98 10.45
CA SER A 506 -12.65 -33.68 9.40
C SER A 506 -11.78 -34.50 8.44
N ARG A 507 -10.48 -34.21 8.39
CA ARG A 507 -9.48 -34.82 7.50
C ARG A 507 -8.34 -35.51 8.28
N GLY A 508 -8.36 -35.46 9.60
CA GLY A 508 -7.29 -35.97 10.44
C GLY A 508 -5.95 -35.26 10.24
N LEU A 509 -5.98 -33.96 9.93
CA LEU A 509 -4.77 -33.18 9.67
C LEU A 509 -4.27 -32.52 10.98
N PRO A 510 -2.93 -32.43 11.19
CA PRO A 510 -2.39 -31.66 12.29
C PRO A 510 -2.32 -30.16 12.01
N ILE A 511 -2.25 -29.38 13.09
CA ILE A 511 -1.95 -27.96 13.10
C ILE A 511 -0.52 -27.79 13.62
N LEU A 512 0.32 -27.11 12.84
CA LEU A 512 1.68 -26.79 13.21
C LEU A 512 1.77 -25.30 13.49
N VAL A 513 2.19 -24.92 14.68
CA VAL A 513 2.26 -23.51 15.08
C VAL A 513 3.73 -23.10 15.17
N PHE A 514 4.15 -22.20 14.33
CA PHE A 514 5.50 -21.66 14.41
C PHE A 514 5.63 -20.76 15.65
N GLU A 515 6.74 -20.92 16.36
CA GLU A 515 7.13 -20.03 17.43
C GLU A 515 7.25 -18.59 16.91
N THR A 516 6.85 -17.60 17.70
CA THR A 516 7.02 -16.20 17.37
C THR A 516 8.37 -15.70 17.90
N PRO A 517 9.35 -15.40 17.04
CA PRO A 517 10.64 -14.92 17.50
C PRO A 517 10.54 -13.46 17.97
N PRO A 518 11.43 -13.02 18.87
CA PRO A 518 11.48 -11.64 19.30
C PRO A 518 11.80 -10.69 18.13
N VAL A 519 11.19 -9.51 18.13
CA VAL A 519 11.41 -8.44 17.17
C VAL A 519 12.05 -7.22 17.83
N ARG A 520 12.64 -6.32 17.08
CA ARG A 520 13.25 -5.10 17.62
C ARG A 520 12.44 -3.86 17.27
N ASP A 521 12.60 -2.82 18.11
CA ASP A 521 12.09 -1.49 17.81
C ASP A 521 12.75 -0.91 16.55
N ASN A 522 11.95 -0.31 15.71
CA ASN A 522 12.42 0.51 14.59
C ASN A 522 11.60 1.82 14.53
N PRO A 523 11.95 2.80 13.68
CA PRO A 523 11.23 4.07 13.61
C PRO A 523 9.74 3.95 13.27
N LYS A 524 9.34 2.88 12.59
CA LYS A 524 7.97 2.63 12.15
C LYS A 524 7.20 1.72 13.10
N ILE A 525 7.87 0.73 13.70
CA ILE A 525 7.27 -0.34 14.49
C ILE A 525 7.89 -0.32 15.88
N LEU A 526 7.07 -0.33 16.92
CA LEU A 526 7.55 -0.66 18.25
C LEU A 526 7.86 -2.15 18.30
N GLY A 527 8.94 -2.52 18.99
CA GLY A 527 9.30 -3.90 19.20
C GLY A 527 8.24 -4.68 20.00
N ASP A 528 8.63 -5.82 20.53
CA ASP A 528 7.72 -6.71 21.21
C ASP A 528 6.90 -6.04 22.31
N ASP A 529 5.60 -6.30 22.31
CA ASP A 529 4.82 -6.25 23.55
C ASP A 529 5.09 -7.54 24.32
N ILE A 530 5.97 -7.45 25.31
CA ILE A 530 6.39 -8.62 26.11
C ILE A 530 5.19 -9.34 26.71
N ALA A 531 4.17 -8.60 27.17
CA ALA A 531 2.99 -9.22 27.78
C ALA A 531 2.16 -10.00 26.74
N ALA A 532 2.02 -9.46 25.53
CA ALA A 532 1.34 -10.15 24.42
C ALA A 532 2.13 -11.38 23.96
N LEU A 533 3.45 -11.26 23.84
CA LEU A 533 4.33 -12.36 23.43
C LEU A 533 4.29 -13.53 24.44
N VAL A 534 4.40 -13.21 25.73
CA VAL A 534 4.29 -14.22 26.80
C VAL A 534 2.91 -14.87 26.80
N ARG A 535 1.84 -14.10 26.57
CA ARG A 535 0.48 -14.65 26.52
C ARG A 535 0.30 -15.57 25.32
N TRP A 536 0.82 -15.18 24.16
CA TRP A 536 0.78 -16.00 22.95
C TRP A 536 1.56 -17.31 23.13
N ALA A 537 2.79 -17.24 23.65
CA ALA A 537 3.58 -18.44 23.94
C ALA A 537 2.84 -19.38 24.91
N ALA A 538 2.24 -18.84 25.97
CA ALA A 538 1.46 -19.65 26.90
C ALA A 538 0.22 -20.32 26.26
N VAL A 539 -0.41 -19.67 25.27
CA VAL A 539 -1.53 -20.28 24.52
C VAL A 539 -1.04 -21.44 23.67
N ILE A 540 0.10 -21.25 22.96
CA ILE A 540 0.69 -22.31 22.14
C ILE A 540 1.13 -23.50 22.99
N ASP A 541 1.82 -23.26 24.13
CA ASP A 541 2.25 -24.30 25.05
C ASP A 541 1.04 -25.08 25.61
N GLU A 542 -0.05 -24.37 25.94
CA GLU A 542 -1.28 -25.00 26.40
C GLU A 542 -1.91 -25.88 25.33
N TRP A 543 -1.89 -25.43 24.09
CA TRP A 543 -2.41 -26.20 22.95
C TRP A 543 -1.53 -27.40 22.61
N ASP A 544 -0.22 -27.24 22.52
CA ASP A 544 0.73 -28.34 22.30
C ASP A 544 0.62 -29.41 23.44
N SER A 545 0.38 -28.96 24.68
CA SER A 545 0.22 -29.85 25.82
C SER A 545 -1.16 -30.53 25.91
N ASN A 546 -2.20 -29.91 25.36
CA ASN A 546 -3.59 -30.35 25.52
C ASN A 546 -4.16 -31.03 24.28
N TRP A 547 -3.48 -30.98 23.14
CA TRP A 547 -3.97 -31.50 21.87
C TRP A 547 -2.91 -32.34 21.15
N TYR A 548 -3.24 -33.58 20.82
CA TYR A 548 -2.38 -34.44 20.01
C TYR A 548 -2.22 -33.92 18.56
N SER A 549 -3.22 -33.19 18.06
CA SER A 549 -3.26 -32.63 16.71
C SER A 549 -2.50 -31.31 16.55
N VAL A 550 -2.02 -30.70 17.63
CA VAL A 550 -1.32 -29.40 17.60
C VAL A 550 0.12 -29.59 18.03
N LYS A 551 1.08 -29.07 17.26
CA LYS A 551 2.51 -29.08 17.63
C LYS A 551 3.17 -27.74 17.37
N MET A 552 3.95 -27.28 18.35
CA MET A 552 4.80 -26.11 18.19
C MET A 552 6.05 -26.46 17.37
N VAL A 553 6.38 -25.61 16.40
CA VAL A 553 7.60 -25.68 15.60
C VAL A 553 8.56 -24.60 16.08
N PRO A 554 9.54 -24.90 16.93
CA PRO A 554 10.48 -23.93 17.46
C PRO A 554 11.47 -23.50 16.36
N TYR A 555 11.83 -22.22 16.31
CA TYR A 555 12.91 -21.73 15.46
C TYR A 555 13.56 -20.42 15.95
N ALA A 556 13.06 -19.83 17.03
CA ALA A 556 13.66 -18.62 17.60
C ALA A 556 15.11 -18.85 18.08
N ASP A 557 15.44 -20.09 18.48
CA ASP A 557 16.80 -20.53 18.85
C ASP A 557 17.79 -20.52 17.68
N ALA A 558 17.32 -20.47 16.45
CA ALA A 558 18.14 -20.39 15.26
C ALA A 558 18.38 -18.95 14.79
N LEU A 559 17.81 -17.95 15.48
CA LEU A 559 17.95 -16.54 15.18
C LEU A 559 18.88 -15.85 16.18
N SER A 560 19.61 -14.85 15.69
CA SER A 560 20.44 -13.99 16.53
C SER A 560 19.59 -13.01 17.34
N ASP A 561 20.19 -12.44 18.42
CA ASP A 561 19.54 -11.34 19.15
C ASP A 561 19.14 -10.22 18.16
N PRO A 562 17.86 -9.81 18.12
CA PRO A 562 17.38 -8.83 17.15
C PRO A 562 18.09 -7.48 17.22
N ASN A 563 18.75 -7.16 18.33
CA ASN A 563 19.51 -5.92 18.51
C ASN A 563 21.01 -6.04 18.17
N SER A 564 21.53 -7.26 17.99
CA SER A 564 22.90 -7.51 17.50
C SER A 564 23.06 -7.09 16.04
N ASP A 565 24.29 -7.00 15.55
CA ASP A 565 24.53 -6.66 14.15
C ASP A 565 24.13 -7.82 13.23
N GLU A 566 24.30 -9.08 13.67
CA GLU A 566 23.82 -10.27 12.99
C GLU A 566 22.29 -10.27 12.93
N GLY A 567 21.60 -10.04 14.06
CA GLY A 567 20.13 -9.98 14.10
C GLY A 567 19.53 -8.85 13.26
N LYS A 568 20.24 -7.71 13.12
CA LYS A 568 19.85 -6.65 12.18
C LYS A 568 20.03 -7.04 10.72
N ALA A 569 21.05 -7.85 10.40
CA ALA A 569 21.25 -8.39 9.06
C ALA A 569 20.19 -9.46 8.73
N GLU A 570 19.85 -10.32 9.70
CA GLU A 570 18.80 -11.34 9.56
C GLU A 570 17.41 -10.72 9.38
N ARG A 571 17.12 -9.62 10.09
CA ARG A 571 15.83 -8.90 10.09
C ARG A 571 16.04 -7.40 9.87
N PRO A 572 16.26 -6.96 8.63
CA PRO A 572 16.61 -5.57 8.34
C PRO A 572 15.57 -4.56 8.82
N ASP A 573 14.29 -4.88 8.71
CA ASP A 573 13.19 -4.05 9.20
C ASP A 573 12.84 -4.28 10.68
N GLY A 574 13.52 -5.21 11.34
CA GLY A 574 13.32 -5.59 12.73
C GLY A 574 12.32 -6.73 12.95
N VAL A 575 11.57 -7.13 11.92
CA VAL A 575 10.50 -8.14 11.99
C VAL A 575 10.72 -9.27 11.00
N HIS A 576 10.76 -8.94 9.70
CA HIS A 576 10.81 -9.93 8.63
C HIS A 576 12.24 -10.41 8.38
N LEU A 577 12.37 -11.69 8.12
CA LEU A 577 13.64 -12.27 7.74
C LEU A 577 14.07 -11.77 6.36
N ALA A 578 15.36 -11.45 6.22
CA ALA A 578 15.96 -11.11 4.93
C ALA A 578 15.79 -12.28 3.95
N GLU A 579 15.57 -11.99 2.67
CA GLU A 579 15.19 -13.01 1.67
C GLU A 579 16.20 -14.17 1.61
N ASP A 580 17.47 -13.88 1.37
CA ASP A 580 18.52 -14.93 1.28
C ASP A 580 18.65 -15.72 2.59
N PHE A 581 18.60 -15.03 3.73
CA PHE A 581 18.68 -15.67 5.04
C PHE A 581 17.46 -16.54 5.30
N SER A 582 16.26 -16.09 4.98
CA SER A 582 15.02 -16.84 5.19
C SER A 582 14.98 -18.15 4.38
N ILE A 583 15.48 -18.14 3.15
CA ILE A 583 15.56 -19.32 2.29
C ILE A 583 16.53 -20.35 2.88
N GLU A 584 17.70 -19.90 3.34
CA GLU A 584 18.69 -20.80 3.95
C GLU A 584 18.19 -21.35 5.30
N LEU A 585 17.59 -20.51 6.15
CA LEU A 585 16.92 -20.92 7.38
C LEU A 585 15.81 -21.94 7.10
N ALA A 586 15.00 -21.69 6.07
CA ALA A 586 13.94 -22.61 5.68
C ALA A 586 14.51 -23.98 5.27
N ARG A 587 15.59 -24.00 4.48
CA ARG A 587 16.22 -25.22 4.02
C ARG A 587 16.82 -26.05 5.15
N ILE A 588 17.55 -25.39 6.07
CA ILE A 588 18.36 -26.08 7.10
C ILE A 588 17.54 -26.36 8.34
N ILE A 589 16.61 -25.48 8.71
CA ILE A 589 15.90 -25.51 10.00
C ILE A 589 14.40 -25.73 9.83
N LEU A 590 13.70 -24.82 9.07
CA LEU A 590 12.24 -24.80 9.12
C LEU A 590 11.62 -26.06 8.50
N ILE A 591 12.05 -26.46 7.31
CA ILE A 591 11.51 -27.63 6.61
C ILE A 591 11.78 -28.93 7.40
N PRO A 592 13.01 -29.21 7.89
CA PRO A 592 13.26 -30.36 8.74
C PRO A 592 12.40 -30.37 10.01
N ARG A 593 12.36 -29.27 10.78
CA ARG A 593 11.58 -29.20 12.01
C ARG A 593 10.08 -29.32 11.76
N LEU A 594 9.57 -28.69 10.69
CA LEU A 594 8.16 -28.79 10.29
C LEU A 594 7.80 -30.26 10.00
N ARG A 595 8.64 -30.97 9.25
CA ARG A 595 8.41 -32.39 8.94
C ARG A 595 8.44 -33.25 10.18
N ASP A 596 9.40 -33.04 11.07
CA ASP A 596 9.50 -33.81 12.31
C ASP A 596 8.24 -33.61 13.16
N LYS A 597 7.82 -32.34 13.38
CA LYS A 597 6.62 -32.03 14.15
C LYS A 597 5.32 -32.49 13.51
N TYR A 598 5.26 -32.51 12.18
CA TYR A 598 4.14 -33.09 11.45
C TYR A 598 3.98 -34.58 11.77
N PHE A 599 5.07 -35.37 11.71
CA PHE A 599 5.02 -36.80 12.01
C PHE A 599 4.84 -37.08 13.49
N ASP A 600 5.41 -36.26 14.40
CA ASP A 600 5.17 -36.36 15.83
C ASP A 600 3.66 -36.24 16.13
N ALA A 601 2.99 -35.24 15.54
CA ALA A 601 1.54 -35.05 15.69
C ALA A 601 0.76 -36.27 15.19
N LEU A 602 1.07 -36.79 14.00
CA LEU A 602 0.40 -37.97 13.46
C LEU A 602 0.61 -39.23 14.31
N ASP A 603 1.83 -39.44 14.79
CA ASP A 603 2.14 -40.59 15.64
C ASP A 603 1.37 -40.52 16.98
N GLU A 604 1.30 -39.33 17.61
CA GLU A 604 0.53 -39.11 18.83
C GLU A 604 -0.99 -39.26 18.60
N MET A 605 -1.53 -38.72 17.53
CA MET A 605 -2.94 -38.84 17.17
C MET A 605 -3.32 -40.32 16.94
N ASN A 606 -2.46 -41.10 16.28
CA ASN A 606 -2.67 -42.53 16.04
C ASN A 606 -2.54 -43.33 17.32
N GLN A 607 -1.53 -43.05 18.18
CA GLN A 607 -1.29 -43.75 19.43
C GLN A 607 -2.39 -43.48 20.45
N SER A 608 -2.92 -42.28 20.50
CA SER A 608 -4.04 -41.92 21.36
C SER A 608 -5.36 -42.53 20.94
N GLY A 609 -5.46 -43.04 19.70
CA GLY A 609 -6.69 -43.59 19.14
C GLY A 609 -7.73 -42.53 18.74
N CYS A 610 -7.38 -41.26 18.77
CA CYS A 610 -8.27 -40.20 18.25
C CYS A 610 -8.34 -40.18 16.72
N ARG A 611 -7.33 -40.76 16.08
CA ARG A 611 -7.21 -40.93 14.62
C ARG A 611 -6.89 -42.38 14.26
N THR A 612 -7.48 -42.92 13.18
CA THR A 612 -7.11 -44.23 12.68
C THR A 612 -5.84 -44.16 11.82
N ALA A 613 -4.92 -45.09 12.01
CA ALA A 613 -3.66 -45.12 11.26
C ALA A 613 -3.85 -45.53 9.76
N GLU A 614 -4.89 -46.29 9.44
CA GLU A 614 -5.11 -46.83 8.08
C GLU A 614 -5.80 -45.82 7.16
N ASP A 615 -6.86 -45.16 7.62
CA ASP A 615 -7.68 -44.26 6.79
C ASP A 615 -7.66 -42.79 7.24
N GLY A 616 -6.99 -42.48 8.36
CA GLY A 616 -6.86 -41.12 8.89
C GLY A 616 -8.17 -40.55 9.45
N LEU A 617 -9.15 -41.41 9.72
CA LEU A 617 -10.45 -40.97 10.25
C LEU A 617 -10.30 -40.50 11.71
N ILE A 618 -10.84 -39.33 12.03
CA ILE A 618 -10.93 -38.85 13.41
C ILE A 618 -12.10 -39.56 14.12
N LEU A 619 -11.80 -40.31 15.17
CA LEU A 619 -12.76 -41.05 15.96
C LEU A 619 -13.30 -40.24 17.17
N SER A 620 -12.52 -39.29 17.66
CA SER A 620 -12.88 -38.41 18.78
C SER A 620 -12.07 -37.12 18.67
N LYS A 621 -12.40 -36.10 19.51
CA LYS A 621 -11.51 -34.93 19.61
C LYS A 621 -10.10 -35.40 20.02
N CYS A 622 -9.09 -34.96 19.28
CA CYS A 622 -7.68 -35.22 19.61
C CYS A 622 -7.17 -34.37 20.78
N GLN A 623 -8.04 -34.15 21.78
CA GLN A 623 -7.75 -33.40 22.98
C GLN A 623 -7.31 -34.36 24.08
N ILE A 624 -6.24 -34.01 24.80
CA ILE A 624 -5.75 -34.76 25.95
C ILE A 624 -6.69 -34.48 27.12
N ILE A 625 -7.44 -35.48 27.56
CA ILE A 625 -8.32 -35.37 28.71
C ILE A 625 -7.46 -35.76 29.93
N SER A 626 -7.07 -34.75 30.74
CA SER A 626 -6.33 -34.95 32.02
C SER A 626 -7.20 -35.56 33.09
#